data_5a5089eb87e05b0689ad143569436a3c
#
_entry.id   5a5089eb87e05b0689ad143569436a3c
#
_cell.length_a   1.000
_cell.length_b   1.000
_cell.length_c   1.000
_cell.angle_alpha   90.00
_cell.angle_beta   90.00
_cell.angle_gamma   90.00
#
_symmetry.space_group_name_H-M   'P 1'
#
loop_
_entity.id
_entity.type
_entity.pdbx_description
1 polymer ?
#
loop_
_entity_poly.entity_id
_entity_poly.type
_entity_poly.pdbx_seq_one_letter_code
_entity_poly.pdbx_strand_id
1 'polypeptide(L)'
;RQMCIRDSLHTSGGYLVYASYTHEIIFDYKPGDIYWCSADVGWVTGHSYIVYGPLCNGATTLMFEGVPNYPDSSRFWQICDKHKVNIFYTAPTAIRALMKEGDKPVKTTKRDSLRLLGSVGEPINPEAWLWYYNVVGEKKCPIVDTWWQTETGATLISPLPGATDLKPGSASKPIPGIIPVLLDTDGNELKGATEGNLCIKSSWPGQMRTVYGDHDRFI
;
A
#
# COMPACT_ATOMS: atom_id res chain seq x y z
N ARG A 1 -9.40 -20.02 1.83
CA ARG A 1 -8.76 -19.12 0.86
C ARG A 1 -7.47 -18.47 1.40
N GLN A 2 -7.39 -18.12 2.67
CA GLN A 2 -6.13 -17.61 3.26
C GLN A 2 -4.97 -18.62 3.15
N MET A 3 -5.25 -19.91 3.20
CA MET A 3 -4.23 -20.93 3.01
C MET A 3 -3.60 -20.90 1.61
N CYS A 4 -4.38 -20.65 0.57
CA CYS A 4 -3.86 -20.54 -0.80
C CYS A 4 -2.89 -19.35 -0.98
N ILE A 5 -3.09 -18.25 -0.26
CA ILE A 5 -2.21 -17.07 -0.30
C ILE A 5 -0.86 -17.36 0.35
N ARG A 6 -0.82 -18.23 1.36
CA ARG A 6 0.43 -18.66 2.04
C ARG A 6 1.30 -19.60 1.23
N ASP A 7 0.75 -20.12 0.15
CA ASP A 7 1.45 -21.05 -0.75
C ASP A 7 2.27 -20.34 -1.83
N SER A 8 2.18 -19.01 -1.94
CA SER A 8 3.01 -18.23 -2.87
C SER A 8 4.47 -18.23 -2.41
N LEU A 9 5.33 -18.89 -3.19
CA LEU A 9 6.75 -18.99 -2.88
C LEU A 9 7.52 -17.85 -3.54
N HIS A 10 8.22 -17.06 -2.74
CA HIS A 10 9.13 -16.00 -3.18
C HIS A 10 10.57 -16.33 -2.83
N THR A 11 11.52 -15.83 -3.63
CA THR A 11 12.95 -15.95 -3.30
C THR A 11 13.36 -14.79 -2.40
N SER A 12 14.21 -15.06 -1.40
CA SER A 12 14.65 -14.04 -0.44
C SER A 12 15.26 -12.81 -1.13
N GLY A 13 16.20 -13.00 -2.05
CA GLY A 13 16.88 -11.89 -2.73
C GLY A 13 15.95 -11.04 -3.58
N GLY A 14 15.16 -11.67 -4.47
CA GLY A 14 14.24 -10.95 -5.35
C GLY A 14 13.15 -10.21 -4.58
N TYR A 15 12.58 -10.87 -3.57
CA TYR A 15 11.55 -10.28 -2.73
C TYR A 15 12.07 -9.06 -1.95
N LEU A 16 13.23 -9.20 -1.28
CA LEU A 16 13.83 -8.11 -0.48
C LEU A 16 14.20 -6.90 -1.35
N VAL A 17 14.85 -7.14 -2.49
CA VAL A 17 15.19 -6.06 -3.44
C VAL A 17 13.94 -5.30 -3.86
N TYR A 18 12.87 -6.02 -4.20
CA TYR A 18 11.65 -5.39 -4.70
C TYR A 18 10.85 -4.68 -3.59
N ALA A 19 10.74 -5.28 -2.41
CA ALA A 19 10.10 -4.66 -1.26
C ALA A 19 10.84 -3.38 -0.82
N SER A 20 12.17 -3.42 -0.79
CA SER A 20 13.02 -2.25 -0.49
C SER A 20 12.83 -1.13 -1.52
N TYR A 21 12.96 -1.46 -2.81
CA TYR A 21 12.78 -0.52 -3.90
C TYR A 21 11.40 0.16 -3.89
N THR A 22 10.33 -0.63 -3.77
CA THR A 22 8.98 -0.07 -3.77
C THR A 22 8.68 0.75 -2.52
N HIS A 23 9.20 0.34 -1.35
CA HIS A 23 9.08 1.14 -0.14
C HIS A 23 9.76 2.51 -0.30
N GLU A 24 10.97 2.55 -0.84
CA GLU A 24 11.71 3.79 -1.03
C GLU A 24 10.99 4.76 -1.98
N ILE A 25 10.64 4.30 -3.18
CA ILE A 25 10.13 5.19 -4.23
C ILE A 25 8.66 5.58 -4.04
N ILE A 26 7.80 4.66 -3.56
CA ILE A 26 6.36 4.92 -3.42
C ILE A 26 6.09 5.81 -2.22
N PHE A 27 6.77 5.56 -1.11
CA PHE A 27 6.60 6.36 0.08
C PHE A 27 7.55 7.57 0.13
N ASP A 28 8.35 7.78 -0.93
CA ASP A 28 9.35 8.86 -0.97
C ASP A 28 10.15 8.92 0.34
N TYR A 29 10.55 7.72 0.83
CA TYR A 29 11.17 7.56 2.14
C TYR A 29 12.43 8.41 2.26
N LYS A 30 12.53 9.14 3.35
CA LYS A 30 13.72 9.93 3.71
C LYS A 30 14.36 9.39 4.98
N PRO A 31 15.69 9.39 5.06
CA PRO A 31 16.38 9.03 6.31
C PRO A 31 15.86 9.83 7.50
N GLY A 32 15.46 9.13 8.55
CA GLY A 32 14.87 9.72 9.74
C GLY A 32 13.34 9.78 9.77
N ASP A 33 12.66 9.46 8.67
CA ASP A 33 11.20 9.31 8.69
C ASP A 33 10.76 8.16 9.60
N ILE A 34 9.69 8.39 10.34
CA ILE A 34 8.96 7.35 11.06
C ILE A 34 7.82 6.87 10.17
N TYR A 35 7.95 5.62 9.76
CA TYR A 35 6.99 4.94 8.91
C TYR A 35 6.03 4.09 9.74
N TRP A 36 4.75 4.17 9.47
CA TRP A 36 3.75 3.33 10.11
C TRP A 36 2.80 2.71 9.10
N CYS A 37 2.85 1.39 8.99
CA CYS A 37 1.83 0.59 8.33
C CYS A 37 0.96 -0.08 9.40
N SER A 38 -0.35 0.18 9.39
CA SER A 38 -1.29 -0.38 10.38
C SER A 38 -1.85 -1.75 9.99
N ALA A 39 -1.31 -2.38 8.95
CA ALA A 39 -1.71 -3.73 8.57
C ALA A 39 -1.29 -4.78 9.61
N ASP A 40 -1.95 -5.92 9.61
CA ASP A 40 -1.55 -7.07 10.41
C ASP A 40 -0.25 -7.66 9.85
N VAL A 41 0.72 -7.91 10.74
CA VAL A 41 2.01 -8.51 10.37
C VAL A 41 1.87 -9.95 9.85
N GLY A 42 0.77 -10.61 10.12
CA GLY A 42 0.45 -11.95 9.61
C GLY A 42 0.00 -11.98 8.14
N TRP A 43 -0.22 -10.82 7.51
CA TRP A 43 -0.56 -10.68 6.11
C TRP A 43 0.65 -10.24 5.28
N VAL A 44 0.60 -10.48 3.96
CA VAL A 44 1.69 -10.08 3.05
C VAL A 44 1.99 -8.58 3.11
N THR A 45 0.99 -7.73 3.35
CA THR A 45 1.22 -6.29 3.53
C THR A 45 2.12 -6.02 4.74
N GLY A 46 1.92 -6.73 5.84
CA GLY A 46 2.81 -6.63 6.99
C GLY A 46 4.22 -7.14 6.69
N HIS A 47 4.33 -8.25 5.96
CA HIS A 47 5.63 -8.76 5.54
C HIS A 47 6.39 -7.74 4.68
N SER A 48 5.79 -7.26 3.60
CA SER A 48 6.46 -6.35 2.65
C SER A 48 6.67 -4.95 3.23
N TYR A 49 5.70 -4.42 3.97
CA TYR A 49 5.65 -3.00 4.33
C TYR A 49 5.55 -2.68 5.84
N ILE A 50 5.71 -3.67 6.72
CA ILE A 50 6.07 -3.43 8.12
C ILE A 50 7.51 -3.89 8.37
N VAL A 51 7.85 -5.09 7.84
CA VAL A 51 9.11 -5.75 8.15
C VAL A 51 10.15 -5.52 7.05
N TYR A 52 9.99 -6.16 5.89
CA TYR A 52 11.11 -6.30 4.95
C TYR A 52 11.47 -5.01 4.21
N GLY A 53 10.53 -4.33 3.59
CA GLY A 53 10.79 -3.09 2.84
C GLY A 53 11.37 -1.98 3.72
N PRO A 54 10.66 -1.59 4.81
CA PRO A 54 11.16 -0.55 5.71
C PRO A 54 12.52 -0.88 6.34
N LEU A 55 12.70 -2.10 6.86
CA LEU A 55 13.95 -2.46 7.56
C LEU A 55 15.13 -2.58 6.60
N CYS A 56 14.92 -3.03 5.33
CA CYS A 56 15.96 -3.02 4.31
C CYS A 56 16.46 -1.61 4.00
N ASN A 57 15.60 -0.60 4.15
CA ASN A 57 15.94 0.81 3.94
C ASN A 57 16.43 1.52 5.23
N GLY A 58 16.61 0.79 6.33
CA GLY A 58 17.00 1.35 7.62
C GLY A 58 15.95 2.27 8.24
N ALA A 59 14.68 2.10 7.86
CA ALA A 59 13.60 2.93 8.35
C ALA A 59 13.21 2.60 9.79
N THR A 60 12.81 3.62 10.54
CA THR A 60 12.09 3.43 11.80
C THR A 60 10.65 3.04 11.47
N THR A 61 10.30 1.77 11.65
CA THR A 61 8.93 1.28 11.45
C THR A 61 8.21 1.14 12.80
N LEU A 62 7.00 1.69 12.86
CA LEU A 62 6.16 1.59 14.04
C LEU A 62 5.29 0.35 13.94
N MET A 63 5.32 -0.50 14.96
CA MET A 63 4.42 -1.64 15.10
C MET A 63 3.36 -1.32 16.16
N PHE A 64 2.10 -1.56 15.81
CA PHE A 64 0.96 -1.24 16.65
C PHE A 64 0.17 -2.51 16.99
N GLU A 65 0.03 -2.78 18.29
CA GLU A 65 -0.86 -3.82 18.80
C GLU A 65 -2.15 -3.17 19.29
N GLY A 66 -3.23 -3.34 18.54
CA GLY A 66 -4.52 -2.77 18.88
C GLY A 66 -5.45 -2.60 17.69
N VAL A 67 -6.56 -1.91 17.93
CA VAL A 67 -7.57 -1.59 16.92
C VAL A 67 -7.75 -0.08 16.77
N PRO A 68 -8.23 0.41 15.62
CA PRO A 68 -8.25 1.85 15.31
C PRO A 68 -9.17 2.68 16.20
N ASN A 69 -10.17 2.06 16.84
CA ASN A 69 -11.21 2.71 17.59
C ASN A 69 -11.20 2.41 19.10
N TYR A 70 -10.09 1.90 19.64
CA TYR A 70 -9.96 1.68 21.09
C TYR A 70 -8.75 2.47 21.67
N PRO A 71 -8.93 3.20 22.78
CA PRO A 71 -10.16 3.39 23.57
C PRO A 71 -11.22 4.26 22.88
N ASP A 72 -10.85 5.02 21.84
CA ASP A 72 -11.77 5.84 21.05
C ASP A 72 -11.25 6.03 19.62
N SER A 73 -12.04 6.63 18.74
CA SER A 73 -11.76 6.79 17.31
C SER A 73 -10.65 7.80 16.97
N SER A 74 -10.05 8.45 17.98
CA SER A 74 -8.85 9.29 17.79
C SER A 74 -7.55 8.51 17.90
N ARG A 75 -7.60 7.20 18.23
CA ARG A 75 -6.44 6.38 18.55
C ARG A 75 -5.32 6.45 17.49
N PHE A 76 -5.64 6.27 16.23
CA PHE A 76 -4.64 6.34 15.16
C PHE A 76 -3.99 7.71 15.06
N TRP A 77 -4.76 8.75 15.21
CA TRP A 77 -4.29 10.12 15.12
C TRP A 77 -3.42 10.51 16.31
N GLN A 78 -3.77 10.03 17.49
CA GLN A 78 -2.93 10.17 18.69
C GLN A 78 -1.57 9.46 18.53
N ILE A 79 -1.55 8.29 17.89
CA ILE A 79 -0.30 7.57 17.61
C ILE A 79 0.55 8.37 16.62
N CYS A 80 -0.05 8.87 15.54
CA CYS A 80 0.65 9.71 14.58
C CYS A 80 1.29 10.94 15.24
N ASP A 81 0.54 11.63 16.09
CA ASP A 81 1.03 12.82 16.78
C ASP A 81 2.09 12.50 17.84
N LYS A 82 1.82 11.51 18.69
CA LYS A 82 2.73 11.09 19.77
C LYS A 82 4.09 10.62 19.24
N HIS A 83 4.09 9.80 18.20
CA HIS A 83 5.29 9.19 17.67
C HIS A 83 5.86 9.93 16.46
N LYS A 84 5.28 11.08 16.11
CA LYS A 84 5.74 11.93 14.99
C LYS A 84 5.85 11.16 13.68
N VAL A 85 4.83 10.36 13.38
CA VAL A 85 4.76 9.57 12.16
C VAL A 85 4.79 10.50 10.93
N ASN A 86 5.66 10.19 9.98
CA ASN A 86 5.82 10.94 8.74
C ASN A 86 5.02 10.29 7.60
N ILE A 87 4.96 8.97 7.57
CA ILE A 87 4.30 8.18 6.52
C ILE A 87 3.31 7.24 7.18
N PHE A 88 2.02 7.36 6.83
CA PHE A 88 0.97 6.49 7.36
C PHE A 88 0.29 5.70 6.25
N TYR A 89 0.35 4.37 6.36
CA TYR A 89 -0.16 3.41 5.38
C TYR A 89 -1.19 2.49 6.01
N THR A 90 -2.41 2.47 5.47
CA THR A 90 -3.53 1.74 6.08
C THR A 90 -4.54 1.23 5.05
N ALA A 91 -5.49 0.42 5.48
CA ALA A 91 -6.52 -0.12 4.61
C ALA A 91 -7.75 0.80 4.48
N PRO A 92 -8.40 0.87 3.31
CA PRO A 92 -9.66 1.60 3.10
C PRO A 92 -10.76 1.24 4.08
N THR A 93 -10.84 -0.01 4.53
CA THR A 93 -11.78 -0.44 5.56
C THR A 93 -11.59 0.32 6.86
N ALA A 94 -10.36 0.52 7.31
CA ALA A 94 -10.06 1.32 8.50
C ALA A 94 -10.41 2.80 8.26
N ILE A 95 -10.08 3.34 7.09
CA ILE A 95 -10.39 4.73 6.71
C ILE A 95 -11.91 4.95 6.75
N ARG A 96 -12.70 4.07 6.12
CA ARG A 96 -14.17 4.16 6.11
C ARG A 96 -14.78 4.04 7.51
N ALA A 97 -14.23 3.16 8.35
CA ALA A 97 -14.69 3.02 9.72
C ALA A 97 -14.46 4.32 10.52
N LEU A 98 -13.27 4.90 10.40
CA LEU A 98 -12.92 6.15 11.10
C LEU A 98 -13.66 7.37 10.52
N MET A 99 -13.90 7.40 9.21
CA MET A 99 -14.71 8.45 8.56
C MET A 99 -16.14 8.52 9.10
N LYS A 100 -16.75 7.37 9.42
CA LYS A 100 -18.11 7.31 10.01
C LYS A 100 -18.19 7.98 11.38
N GLU A 101 -17.08 8.05 12.12
CA GLU A 101 -17.00 8.73 13.42
C GLU A 101 -16.88 10.25 13.28
N GLY A 102 -16.80 10.75 12.05
CA GLY A 102 -16.70 12.17 11.72
C GLY A 102 -15.28 12.74 11.90
N ASP A 103 -15.18 14.05 11.70
CA ASP A 103 -13.89 14.75 11.70
C ASP A 103 -13.35 15.07 13.08
N LYS A 104 -14.21 15.13 14.09
CA LYS A 104 -13.83 15.58 15.43
C LYS A 104 -12.68 14.76 16.03
N PRO A 105 -12.71 13.41 16.01
CA PRO A 105 -11.59 12.61 16.53
C PRO A 105 -10.25 12.92 15.85
N VAL A 106 -10.27 13.19 14.53
CA VAL A 106 -9.05 13.54 13.77
C VAL A 106 -8.52 14.90 14.21
N LYS A 107 -9.40 15.89 14.36
CA LYS A 107 -9.06 17.30 14.69
C LYS A 107 -8.58 17.50 16.13
N THR A 108 -8.69 16.50 17.00
CA THR A 108 -8.15 16.56 18.38
C THR A 108 -6.64 16.46 18.46
N THR A 109 -5.97 16.11 17.36
CA THR A 109 -4.52 15.93 17.28
C THR A 109 -3.91 16.81 16.18
N LYS A 110 -2.63 17.15 16.30
CA LYS A 110 -1.97 18.05 15.34
C LYS A 110 -1.47 17.33 14.11
N ARG A 111 -0.86 16.15 14.25
CA ARG A 111 -0.29 15.34 13.17
C ARG A 111 0.66 16.11 12.21
N ASP A 112 1.30 17.15 12.70
CA ASP A 112 2.14 18.07 11.90
C ASP A 112 3.30 17.35 11.20
N SER A 113 3.68 16.18 11.71
CA SER A 113 4.74 15.34 11.13
C SER A 113 4.32 14.56 9.89
N LEU A 114 3.01 14.33 9.68
CA LEU A 114 2.53 13.60 8.51
C LEU A 114 2.85 14.36 7.23
N ARG A 115 3.50 13.69 6.29
CA ARG A 115 3.83 14.21 4.97
C ARG A 115 3.33 13.34 3.83
N LEU A 116 2.98 12.07 4.09
CA LEU A 116 2.47 11.14 3.10
C LEU A 116 1.49 10.16 3.72
N LEU A 117 0.43 9.88 2.98
CA LEU A 117 -0.59 8.89 3.31
C LEU A 117 -0.59 7.79 2.26
N GLY A 118 -0.97 6.58 2.65
CA GLY A 118 -1.09 5.47 1.71
C GLY A 118 -2.32 4.60 1.98
N SER A 119 -2.78 3.93 0.93
CA SER A 119 -3.92 3.03 0.93
C SER A 119 -3.55 1.67 0.35
N VAL A 120 -4.01 0.58 0.96
CA VAL A 120 -3.65 -0.79 0.60
C VAL A 120 -4.73 -1.82 0.90
N GLY A 121 -4.73 -2.88 0.09
CA GLY A 121 -5.45 -4.13 0.35
C GLY A 121 -6.80 -4.25 -0.33
N GLU A 122 -7.40 -3.16 -0.70
CA GLU A 122 -8.65 -3.09 -1.48
C GLU A 122 -8.78 -1.73 -2.18
N PRO A 123 -9.61 -1.60 -3.21
CA PRO A 123 -9.88 -0.30 -3.82
C PRO A 123 -10.48 0.68 -2.81
N ILE A 124 -9.96 1.90 -2.78
CA ILE A 124 -10.54 2.99 -2.00
C ILE A 124 -11.55 3.76 -2.86
N ASN A 125 -12.78 3.93 -2.34
CA ASN A 125 -13.76 4.76 -3.04
C ASN A 125 -13.39 6.24 -2.98
N PRO A 126 -13.77 7.06 -4.00
CA PRO A 126 -13.40 8.47 -4.06
C PRO A 126 -13.80 9.29 -2.82
N GLU A 127 -14.94 9.00 -2.20
CA GLU A 127 -15.40 9.70 -1.01
C GLU A 127 -14.45 9.49 0.19
N ALA A 128 -14.09 8.24 0.48
CA ALA A 128 -13.13 7.93 1.55
C ALA A 128 -11.74 8.48 1.24
N TRP A 129 -11.32 8.44 -0.02
CA TRP A 129 -10.07 9.03 -0.47
C TRP A 129 -10.04 10.54 -0.23
N LEU A 130 -11.12 11.26 -0.60
CA LEU A 130 -11.24 12.70 -0.39
C LEU A 130 -11.28 13.06 1.09
N TRP A 131 -11.99 12.28 1.91
CA TRP A 131 -11.96 12.50 3.36
C TRP A 131 -10.55 12.30 3.92
N TYR A 132 -9.86 11.24 3.52
CA TYR A 132 -8.50 10.93 3.94
C TYR A 132 -7.52 12.05 3.55
N TYR A 133 -7.65 12.56 2.33
CA TYR A 133 -6.85 13.69 1.85
C TYR A 133 -7.15 15.01 2.56
N ASN A 134 -8.45 15.36 2.65
CA ASN A 134 -8.86 16.67 3.15
C ASN A 134 -8.77 16.78 4.67
N VAL A 135 -9.16 15.73 5.39
CA VAL A 135 -9.32 15.75 6.86
C VAL A 135 -8.07 15.22 7.55
N VAL A 136 -7.59 14.05 7.17
CA VAL A 136 -6.42 13.45 7.79
C VAL A 136 -5.14 14.10 7.30
N GLY A 137 -4.98 14.22 6.00
CA GLY A 137 -3.80 14.81 5.35
C GLY A 137 -3.82 16.33 5.27
N GLU A 138 -4.92 16.99 5.68
CA GLU A 138 -5.09 18.45 5.65
C GLU A 138 -4.73 19.10 4.30
N LYS A 139 -4.98 18.36 3.21
CA LYS A 139 -4.63 18.73 1.82
C LYS A 139 -3.12 18.92 1.56
N LYS A 140 -2.27 18.52 2.49
CA LYS A 140 -0.81 18.63 2.39
C LYS A 140 -0.14 17.31 2.02
N CYS A 141 -0.74 16.19 2.46
CA CYS A 141 -0.17 14.86 2.29
C CYS A 141 -0.69 14.23 0.99
N PRO A 142 0.16 13.94 0.01
CA PRO A 142 -0.25 13.10 -1.11
C PRO A 142 -0.68 11.72 -0.62
N ILE A 143 -1.62 11.10 -1.36
CA ILE A 143 -2.05 9.73 -1.10
C ILE A 143 -1.48 8.81 -2.17
N VAL A 144 -0.71 7.81 -1.76
CA VAL A 144 -0.30 6.71 -2.62
C VAL A 144 -1.31 5.56 -2.44
N ASP A 145 -2.14 5.38 -3.46
CA ASP A 145 -3.09 4.28 -3.56
C ASP A 145 -2.40 3.12 -4.29
N THR A 146 -2.13 2.03 -3.58
CA THR A 146 -1.25 0.97 -4.09
C THR A 146 -2.05 -0.24 -4.55
N TRP A 147 -1.76 -0.71 -5.76
CA TRP A 147 -2.29 -1.97 -6.28
C TRP A 147 -1.20 -3.03 -6.38
N TRP A 148 -1.45 -4.15 -5.74
CA TRP A 148 -0.59 -5.33 -5.73
C TRP A 148 -1.28 -6.53 -5.07
N GLN A 149 -0.64 -7.68 -5.12
CA GLN A 149 -1.14 -8.94 -4.58
C GLN A 149 -0.02 -9.69 -3.86
N THR A 150 -0.36 -10.74 -3.13
CA THR A 150 0.62 -11.64 -2.51
C THR A 150 1.59 -12.19 -3.55
N GLU A 151 1.08 -12.56 -4.71
CA GLU A 151 1.80 -13.13 -5.84
C GLU A 151 2.80 -12.15 -6.46
N THR A 152 2.56 -10.86 -6.31
CA THR A 152 3.47 -9.81 -6.82
C THR A 152 4.61 -9.47 -5.87
N GLY A 153 4.49 -9.86 -4.59
CA GLY A 153 5.49 -9.61 -3.54
C GLY A 153 5.47 -8.20 -2.97
N ALA A 154 5.21 -7.22 -3.81
CA ALA A 154 5.05 -5.82 -3.46
C ALA A 154 4.30 -5.06 -4.56
N THR A 155 4.16 -3.74 -4.44
CA THR A 155 3.34 -2.87 -5.29
C THR A 155 3.82 -2.85 -6.75
N LEU A 156 2.88 -2.97 -7.68
CA LEU A 156 3.13 -2.84 -9.13
C LEU A 156 2.61 -1.52 -9.70
N ILE A 157 1.50 -1.00 -9.15
CA ILE A 157 0.84 0.21 -9.65
C ILE A 157 0.58 1.14 -8.48
N SER A 158 1.06 2.37 -8.57
CA SER A 158 0.88 3.41 -7.56
C SER A 158 1.25 4.78 -8.11
N PRO A 159 0.58 5.86 -7.71
CA PRO A 159 1.12 7.18 -7.96
C PRO A 159 2.45 7.34 -7.20
N LEU A 160 3.38 8.09 -7.80
CA LEU A 160 4.64 8.48 -7.16
C LEU A 160 4.53 9.94 -6.69
N PRO A 161 4.84 10.22 -5.42
CA PRO A 161 4.75 11.58 -4.87
C PRO A 161 5.56 12.60 -5.70
N GLY A 162 4.91 13.69 -6.08
CA GLY A 162 5.52 14.75 -6.88
C GLY A 162 5.74 14.43 -8.37
N ALA A 163 5.54 13.19 -8.81
CA ALA A 163 5.75 12.77 -10.20
C ALA A 163 4.47 12.31 -10.91
N THR A 164 3.43 11.98 -10.17
CA THR A 164 2.16 11.50 -10.73
C THR A 164 1.00 12.32 -10.19
N ASP A 165 0.11 12.77 -11.10
CA ASP A 165 -1.13 13.40 -10.69
C ASP A 165 -2.00 12.42 -9.91
N LEU A 166 -2.51 12.88 -8.77
CA LEU A 166 -3.36 12.06 -7.91
C LEU A 166 -4.79 12.00 -8.46
N LYS A 167 -5.37 10.81 -8.44
CA LYS A 167 -6.76 10.58 -8.85
C LYS A 167 -7.48 9.79 -7.76
N PRO A 168 -8.52 10.35 -7.13
CA PRO A 168 -9.28 9.63 -6.12
C PRO A 168 -9.80 8.28 -6.61
N GLY A 169 -9.50 7.22 -5.87
CA GLY A 169 -9.92 5.86 -6.19
C GLY A 169 -9.14 5.17 -7.32
N SER A 170 -7.93 5.64 -7.63
CA SER A 170 -7.10 5.05 -8.67
C SER A 170 -5.64 4.92 -8.23
N ALA A 171 -5.08 3.71 -8.42
CA ALA A 171 -3.65 3.48 -8.28
C ALA A 171 -2.81 4.12 -9.41
N SER A 172 -3.45 4.70 -10.39
CA SER A 172 -2.93 5.57 -11.46
C SER A 172 -2.01 4.89 -12.47
N LYS A 173 -0.72 4.74 -12.18
CA LYS A 173 0.29 4.31 -13.17
C LYS A 173 1.18 3.18 -12.62
N PRO A 174 1.70 2.32 -13.52
CA PRO A 174 2.70 1.36 -13.13
C PRO A 174 3.96 2.06 -12.64
N ILE A 175 4.60 1.46 -11.65
CA ILE A 175 5.92 1.92 -11.20
C ILE A 175 7.00 1.58 -12.25
N PRO A 176 8.15 2.25 -12.26
CA PRO A 176 9.23 1.94 -13.19
C PRO A 176 9.63 0.46 -13.16
N GLY A 177 9.76 -0.14 -14.35
CA GLY A 177 10.08 -1.56 -14.51
C GLY A 177 8.88 -2.48 -14.67
N ILE A 178 7.65 -2.01 -14.46
CA ILE A 178 6.42 -2.79 -14.64
C ILE A 178 5.72 -2.38 -15.94
N ILE A 179 5.38 -3.37 -16.76
CA ILE A 179 4.72 -3.17 -18.06
C ILE A 179 3.36 -3.88 -18.05
N PRO A 180 2.29 -3.21 -17.58
CA PRO A 180 0.94 -3.78 -17.62
C PRO A 180 0.35 -3.68 -19.02
N VAL A 181 -0.51 -4.64 -19.35
CA VAL A 181 -1.36 -4.63 -20.55
C VAL A 181 -2.74 -5.13 -20.22
N LEU A 182 -3.71 -4.70 -20.97
CA LEU A 182 -5.06 -5.26 -20.93
C LEU A 182 -5.25 -6.24 -22.10
N LEU A 183 -5.71 -7.42 -21.79
CA LEU A 183 -6.01 -8.46 -22.77
C LEU A 183 -7.52 -8.73 -22.80
N ASP A 184 -8.04 -9.04 -24.00
CA ASP A 184 -9.37 -9.60 -24.16
C ASP A 184 -9.42 -11.09 -23.72
N THR A 185 -10.58 -11.72 -23.89
CA THR A 185 -10.77 -13.14 -23.58
C THR A 185 -9.98 -14.10 -24.46
N ASP A 186 -9.59 -13.63 -25.64
CA ASP A 186 -8.81 -14.41 -26.63
C ASP A 186 -7.30 -14.16 -26.49
N GLY A 187 -6.88 -13.31 -25.55
CA GLY A 187 -5.49 -12.99 -25.28
C GLY A 187 -4.90 -11.89 -26.18
N ASN A 188 -5.73 -11.17 -26.94
CA ASN A 188 -5.25 -10.06 -27.74
C ASN A 188 -5.09 -8.78 -26.90
N GLU A 189 -4.04 -8.02 -27.19
CA GLU A 189 -3.77 -6.75 -26.48
C GLU A 189 -4.77 -5.67 -26.89
N LEU A 190 -5.47 -5.13 -25.88
CA LEU A 190 -6.39 -4.02 -26.04
C LEU A 190 -5.65 -2.67 -25.97
N LYS A 191 -6.08 -1.71 -26.77
CA LYS A 191 -5.49 -0.36 -26.84
C LYS A 191 -6.53 0.71 -26.55
N GLY A 192 -6.05 1.83 -25.98
CA GLY A 192 -6.89 2.99 -25.66
C GLY A 192 -7.65 2.83 -24.34
N ALA A 193 -8.71 3.63 -24.17
CA ALA A 193 -9.57 3.58 -22.99
C ALA A 193 -10.53 2.37 -23.11
N THR A 194 -10.23 1.30 -22.39
CA THR A 194 -10.95 0.02 -22.48
C THR A 194 -10.85 -0.74 -21.16
N GLU A 195 -11.62 -1.81 -21.06
CA GLU A 195 -11.58 -2.76 -19.95
C GLU A 195 -11.11 -4.12 -20.45
N GLY A 196 -10.39 -4.85 -19.63
CA GLY A 196 -9.88 -6.19 -19.97
C GLY A 196 -9.14 -6.85 -18.80
N ASN A 197 -8.59 -8.02 -19.06
CA ASN A 197 -7.78 -8.74 -18.09
C ASN A 197 -6.42 -8.04 -17.93
N LEU A 198 -6.11 -7.60 -16.70
CA LEU A 198 -4.82 -6.99 -16.41
C LEU A 198 -3.72 -8.04 -16.37
N CYS A 199 -2.78 -7.94 -17.29
CA CYS A 199 -1.61 -8.79 -17.39
C CYS A 199 -0.33 -7.96 -17.30
N ILE A 200 0.77 -8.60 -16.87
CA ILE A 200 2.09 -7.97 -16.80
C ILE A 200 3.02 -8.66 -17.81
N LYS A 201 3.59 -7.91 -18.75
CA LYS A 201 4.37 -8.46 -19.88
C LYS A 201 5.69 -9.11 -19.49
N SER A 202 6.31 -8.67 -18.41
CA SER A 202 7.64 -9.14 -18.01
C SER A 202 7.69 -9.43 -16.52
N SER A 203 8.55 -10.38 -16.14
CA SER A 203 8.81 -10.67 -14.73
C SER A 203 9.55 -9.52 -14.04
N TRP A 204 9.41 -9.47 -12.71
CA TRP A 204 10.09 -8.52 -11.83
C TRP A 204 10.70 -9.26 -10.63
N PRO A 205 11.64 -8.67 -9.90
CA PRO A 205 12.35 -9.37 -8.83
C PRO A 205 11.43 -9.96 -7.75
N GLY A 206 10.34 -9.27 -7.41
CA GLY A 206 9.39 -9.67 -6.35
C GLY A 206 8.34 -10.68 -6.77
N GLN A 207 8.27 -11.07 -8.05
CA GLN A 207 7.28 -12.04 -8.53
C GLN A 207 7.44 -13.40 -7.83
N MET A 208 6.32 -14.03 -7.46
CA MET A 208 6.33 -15.40 -6.95
C MET A 208 6.97 -16.36 -7.96
N ARG A 209 7.60 -17.40 -7.46
CA ARG A 209 8.32 -18.39 -8.31
C ARG A 209 7.49 -19.63 -8.55
N THR A 210 6.59 -19.93 -7.66
CA THR A 210 5.69 -21.08 -7.76
C THR A 210 4.66 -21.05 -6.64
N VAL A 211 3.67 -21.94 -6.73
CA VAL A 211 2.82 -22.34 -5.61
C VAL A 211 3.52 -23.47 -4.88
N TYR A 212 3.73 -23.32 -3.57
CA TYR A 212 4.39 -24.33 -2.74
C TYR A 212 3.61 -25.65 -2.76
N GLY A 213 4.30 -26.71 -3.17
CA GLY A 213 3.71 -28.06 -3.27
C GLY A 213 2.76 -28.27 -4.46
N ASP A 214 2.54 -27.27 -5.33
CA ASP A 214 1.59 -27.35 -6.45
C ASP A 214 2.08 -26.48 -7.63
N HIS A 215 3.17 -26.92 -8.26
CA HIS A 215 3.77 -26.17 -9.38
C HIS A 215 2.87 -26.10 -10.61
N ASP A 216 2.10 -27.15 -10.88
CA ASP A 216 1.21 -27.21 -12.05
C ASP A 216 0.11 -26.15 -11.99
N ARG A 217 -0.29 -25.74 -10.78
CA ARG A 217 -1.22 -24.63 -10.58
C ARG A 217 -0.61 -23.26 -10.88
N PHE A 218 0.71 -23.15 -10.83
CA PHE A 218 1.41 -21.91 -11.12
C PHE A 218 1.58 -21.70 -12.64
N ILE A 219 1.80 -22.78 -13.40
CA ILE A 219 1.90 -22.78 -14.86
C ILE A 219 0.51 -22.55 -15.48
#